data_94a1c8abf4c81754e4d1703adca976df
#
_entry.id   94a1c8abf4c81754e4d1703adca976df
#
_cell.length_a   1.000
_cell.length_b   1.000
_cell.length_c   1.000
_cell.angle_alpha   90.00
_cell.angle_beta   90.00
_cell.angle_gamma   90.00
#
_symmetry.space_group_name_H-M   'P 1'
#
loop_
_entity.id
_entity.type
_entity.pdbx_description
1 polymer ?
#
loop_
_entity_poly.entity_id
_entity_poly.type
_entity_poly.pdbx_seq_one_letter_code
_entity_poly.pdbx_strand_id
1 'polypeptide(L)'
;MAHSGLCLPPAPDGLSELKVPFEPAVNAPAPSVKQLRETHPYCRRFVDEETGEVVYRRSTDGRGDQLTPSGLRFWGNEHTDYRINPDDPLTASMNTVRQSGFERPGWKATSKLESKMCCDLDDFIVTTHMAIAYNGKNIHDETSTVRIPRDFN
;
A
#
# COMPACT_ATOMS: atom_id res chain seq x y z
N MET A 1 8.36 39.92 2.11
CA MET A 1 8.23 38.45 2.19
C MET A 1 7.35 38.13 3.38
N ALA A 2 6.17 37.54 3.16
CA ALA A 2 5.27 37.14 4.23
C ALA A 2 5.78 35.81 4.81
N HIS A 3 6.10 35.79 6.09
CA HIS A 3 6.40 34.55 6.81
C HIS A 3 5.08 33.87 7.14
N SER A 4 4.83 32.72 6.52
CA SER A 4 3.75 31.84 6.94
C SER A 4 4.27 30.99 8.11
N GLY A 5 3.75 31.23 9.31
CA GLY A 5 4.03 30.46 10.52
C GLY A 5 2.83 29.61 10.88
N LEU A 6 3.04 28.32 11.19
CA LEU A 6 2.02 27.47 11.81
C LEU A 6 1.99 27.83 13.30
N CYS A 7 0.88 28.42 13.76
CA CYS A 7 0.65 28.69 15.18
C CYS A 7 -0.15 27.52 15.76
N LEU A 8 0.50 26.68 16.56
CA LEU A 8 -0.19 25.64 17.31
C LEU A 8 -0.69 26.22 18.64
N PRO A 9 -1.89 25.86 19.10
CA PRO A 9 -2.36 26.27 20.41
C PRO A 9 -1.39 25.74 21.49
N PRO A 10 -1.13 26.48 22.57
CA PRO A 10 -0.34 26.00 23.68
C PRO A 10 -0.97 24.73 24.26
N ALA A 11 -0.16 23.76 24.64
CA ALA A 11 -0.65 22.59 25.34
C ALA A 11 -1.35 23.04 26.64
N PRO A 12 -2.50 22.45 27.00
CA PRO A 12 -3.15 22.72 28.27
C PRO A 12 -2.17 22.51 29.43
N ASP A 13 -2.23 23.41 30.43
CA ASP A 13 -1.40 23.29 31.62
C ASP A 13 -1.61 21.93 32.29
N GLY A 14 -0.51 21.28 32.68
CA GLY A 14 -0.53 19.98 33.34
C GLY A 14 -0.36 18.75 32.42
N LEU A 15 -0.39 18.90 31.08
CA LEU A 15 -0.11 17.76 30.18
C LEU A 15 1.34 17.28 30.25
N SER A 16 2.28 18.14 30.63
CA SER A 16 3.70 17.75 30.81
C SER A 16 3.91 16.84 32.05
N GLU A 17 2.95 16.81 32.97
CA GLU A 17 3.00 16.00 34.17
C GLU A 17 2.30 14.65 34.03
N LEU A 18 1.54 14.44 32.95
CA LEU A 18 0.94 13.16 32.63
C LEU A 18 2.00 12.20 32.05
N LYS A 19 3.03 11.91 32.83
CA LYS A 19 3.85 10.73 32.62
C LYS A 19 3.04 9.51 33.08
N VAL A 20 2.16 9.03 32.20
CA VAL A 20 1.57 7.70 32.40
C VAL A 20 2.72 6.70 32.25
N PRO A 21 3.15 6.04 33.33
CA PRO A 21 4.17 5.02 33.23
C PRO A 21 3.53 3.82 32.51
N PHE A 22 3.75 3.75 31.20
CA PHE A 22 3.43 2.53 30.48
C PHE A 22 4.49 1.48 30.86
N GLU A 23 4.05 0.33 31.34
CA GLU A 23 4.94 -0.81 31.43
C GLU A 23 5.48 -1.15 30.03
N PRO A 24 6.75 -1.57 29.93
CA PRO A 24 7.29 -2.02 28.65
C PRO A 24 6.37 -3.08 28.05
N ALA A 25 6.03 -2.93 26.77
CA ALA A 25 5.20 -3.92 26.10
C ALA A 25 5.86 -5.31 26.19
N VAL A 26 5.12 -6.28 26.71
CA VAL A 26 5.57 -7.67 26.72
C VAL A 26 5.49 -8.18 25.28
N ASN A 27 6.57 -8.11 24.56
CA ASN A 27 6.67 -8.63 23.20
C ASN A 27 7.15 -10.09 23.25
N ALA A 28 6.41 -10.97 22.61
CA ALA A 28 6.98 -12.28 22.26
C ALA A 28 8.19 -12.08 21.32
N PRO A 29 9.26 -12.86 21.48
CA PRO A 29 10.39 -12.79 20.58
C PRO A 29 9.91 -13.00 19.13
N ALA A 30 10.40 -12.17 18.21
CA ALA A 30 10.05 -12.32 16.80
C ALA A 30 10.39 -13.75 16.34
N PRO A 31 9.45 -14.45 15.68
CA PRO A 31 9.73 -15.80 15.18
C PRO A 31 10.92 -15.73 14.21
N SER A 32 11.85 -16.68 14.37
CA SER A 32 12.94 -16.80 13.41
C SER A 32 12.36 -17.22 12.07
N VAL A 33 12.68 -16.50 11.00
CA VAL A 33 12.27 -16.84 9.64
C VAL A 33 13.50 -16.95 8.76
N LYS A 34 13.50 -17.94 7.87
CA LYS A 34 14.51 -18.07 6.84
C LYS A 34 14.09 -17.27 5.63
N GLN A 35 14.89 -16.27 5.24
CA GLN A 35 14.69 -15.56 3.98
C GLN A 35 15.09 -16.48 2.82
N LEU A 36 14.19 -16.70 1.87
CA LEU A 36 14.42 -17.56 0.70
C LEU A 36 14.80 -16.75 -0.54
N ARG A 37 14.46 -15.45 -0.56
CA ARG A 37 14.75 -14.54 -1.65
C ARG A 37 15.07 -13.15 -1.09
N GLU A 38 16.06 -12.50 -1.65
CA GLU A 38 16.35 -11.09 -1.35
C GLU A 38 15.22 -10.18 -1.87
N THR A 39 15.04 -9.06 -1.20
CA THR A 39 14.07 -8.04 -1.57
C THR A 39 14.76 -6.88 -2.26
N HIS A 40 14.15 -6.35 -3.31
CA HIS A 40 14.66 -5.22 -4.09
C HIS A 40 13.60 -4.12 -4.21
N PRO A 41 13.21 -3.48 -3.07
CA PRO A 41 12.26 -2.36 -3.13
C PRO A 41 12.89 -1.19 -3.87
N TYR A 42 12.04 -0.45 -4.61
CA TYR A 42 12.51 0.76 -5.29
C TYR A 42 11.40 1.81 -5.40
N CYS A 43 11.84 3.07 -5.51
CA CYS A 43 11.02 4.20 -5.90
C CYS A 43 11.68 4.88 -7.10
N ARG A 44 10.92 5.15 -8.14
CA ARG A 44 11.43 5.78 -9.37
C ARG A 44 10.43 6.81 -9.86
N ARG A 45 10.95 7.90 -10.42
CA ARG A 45 10.18 8.91 -11.11
C ARG A 45 10.53 8.87 -12.59
N PHE A 46 9.52 8.86 -13.43
CA PHE A 46 9.63 8.97 -14.88
C PHE A 46 8.87 10.21 -15.32
N VAL A 47 9.35 10.85 -16.38
CA VAL A 47 8.69 11.95 -17.05
C VAL A 47 8.65 11.61 -18.53
N ASP A 48 7.47 11.67 -19.11
CA ASP A 48 7.28 11.60 -20.53
C ASP A 48 7.47 13.03 -21.09
N GLU A 49 8.54 13.26 -21.80
CA GLU A 49 8.92 14.60 -22.32
C GLU A 49 7.96 15.08 -23.43
N GLU A 50 7.24 14.18 -24.08
CA GLU A 50 6.29 14.53 -25.14
C GLU A 50 4.94 14.95 -24.56
N THR A 51 4.44 14.21 -23.57
CA THR A 51 3.11 14.43 -22.98
C THR A 51 3.15 15.24 -21.70
N GLY A 52 4.32 15.36 -21.06
CA GLY A 52 4.49 15.95 -19.73
C GLY A 52 4.01 15.02 -18.60
N GLU A 53 3.51 13.81 -18.90
CA GLU A 53 3.05 12.90 -17.86
C GLU A 53 4.19 12.56 -16.88
N VAL A 54 3.89 12.67 -15.60
CA VAL A 54 4.80 12.25 -14.52
C VAL A 54 4.27 10.97 -13.91
N VAL A 55 5.13 9.95 -13.86
CA VAL A 55 4.84 8.67 -13.21
C VAL A 55 5.79 8.48 -12.04
N TYR A 56 5.23 8.38 -10.83
CA TYR A 56 5.97 7.95 -9.66
C TYR A 56 5.66 6.48 -9.38
N ARG A 57 6.65 5.63 -9.59
CA ARG A 57 6.54 4.18 -9.44
C ARG A 57 7.19 3.74 -8.15
N ARG A 58 6.43 3.05 -7.32
CA ARG A 58 6.91 2.42 -6.10
C ARG A 58 6.72 0.91 -6.20
N SER A 59 7.76 0.16 -5.88
CA SER A 59 7.67 -1.28 -5.68
C SER A 59 8.13 -1.60 -4.27
N THR A 60 7.26 -2.24 -3.49
CA THR A 60 7.63 -2.91 -2.27
C THR A 60 7.69 -4.39 -2.61
N ASP A 61 8.88 -4.95 -2.55
CA ASP A 61 9.07 -6.38 -2.79
C ASP A 61 8.64 -7.21 -1.57
N GLY A 62 7.75 -6.61 -0.76
CA GLY A 62 7.25 -7.16 0.48
C GLY A 62 8.40 -7.52 1.43
N ARG A 63 8.21 -8.60 2.17
CA ARG A 63 9.26 -9.20 3.00
C ARG A 63 10.06 -10.27 2.25
N GLY A 64 9.92 -10.30 0.91
CA GLY A 64 10.47 -11.36 0.08
C GLY A 64 9.72 -12.67 0.27
N ASP A 65 10.45 -13.73 0.16
CA ASP A 65 9.97 -15.09 0.27
C ASP A 65 10.54 -15.68 1.57
N GLN A 66 9.70 -16.02 2.53
CA GLN A 66 10.11 -16.39 3.88
C GLN A 66 9.56 -17.74 4.28
N LEU A 67 10.37 -18.53 4.99
CA LEU A 67 9.99 -19.83 5.55
C LEU A 67 10.09 -19.77 7.08
N THR A 68 8.99 -20.12 7.75
CA THR A 68 8.95 -20.24 9.20
C THR A 68 9.51 -21.58 9.67
N PRO A 69 9.89 -21.72 10.94
CA PRO A 69 10.27 -23.01 11.52
C PRO A 69 9.18 -24.08 11.41
N SER A 70 7.91 -23.66 11.37
CA SER A 70 6.76 -24.58 11.19
C SER A 70 6.53 -25.03 9.73
N GLY A 71 7.41 -24.65 8.81
CA GLY A 71 7.31 -25.00 7.40
C GLY A 71 6.30 -24.15 6.60
N LEU A 72 5.76 -23.07 7.17
CA LEU A 72 4.95 -22.14 6.42
C LEU A 72 5.85 -21.22 5.60
N ARG A 73 5.71 -21.26 4.29
CA ARG A 73 6.26 -20.27 3.36
C ARG A 73 5.25 -19.18 3.12
N PHE A 74 5.68 -17.93 3.15
CA PHE A 74 4.84 -16.79 2.77
C PHE A 74 5.63 -15.75 2.00
N TRP A 75 4.95 -15.06 1.10
CA TRP A 75 5.54 -14.08 0.22
C TRP A 75 4.51 -13.00 -0.13
N GLY A 76 5.01 -11.87 -0.58
CA GLY A 76 4.16 -10.79 -1.08
C GLY A 76 4.99 -9.75 -1.81
N ASN A 77 4.37 -9.13 -2.80
CA ASN A 77 4.90 -7.96 -3.50
C ASN A 77 3.77 -6.96 -3.77
N GLU A 78 4.14 -5.73 -3.94
CA GLU A 78 3.24 -4.67 -4.30
C GLU A 78 3.94 -3.71 -5.26
N HIS A 79 3.21 -3.28 -6.25
CA HIS A 79 3.64 -2.34 -7.25
C HIS A 79 2.57 -1.26 -7.40
N THR A 80 2.96 0.00 -7.24
CA THR A 80 2.04 1.14 -7.35
C THR A 80 2.63 2.18 -8.29
N ASP A 81 1.84 2.59 -9.27
CA ASP A 81 2.09 3.73 -10.14
C ASP A 81 1.13 4.86 -9.76
N TYR A 82 1.68 6.01 -9.43
CA TYR A 82 0.98 7.29 -9.33
C TYR A 82 1.28 8.08 -10.58
N ARG A 83 0.25 8.53 -11.28
CA ARG A 83 0.35 9.24 -12.56
C ARG A 83 -0.36 10.57 -12.49
N ILE A 84 0.19 11.58 -13.13
CA ILE A 84 -0.44 12.88 -13.29
C ILE A 84 0.19 13.62 -14.48
N ASN A 85 -0.63 14.33 -15.24
CA ASN A 85 -0.15 15.43 -16.05
C ASN A 85 -0.24 16.71 -15.21
N PRO A 86 0.89 17.42 -14.95
CA PRO A 86 0.89 18.63 -14.11
C PRO A 86 -0.04 19.74 -14.63
N ASP A 87 -0.31 19.77 -15.92
CA ASP A 87 -1.16 20.77 -16.57
C ASP A 87 -2.65 20.41 -16.50
N ASP A 88 -2.97 19.14 -16.15
CA ASP A 88 -4.33 18.66 -15.99
C ASP A 88 -4.47 17.75 -14.75
N PRO A 89 -4.85 18.31 -13.60
CA PRO A 89 -5.01 17.53 -12.35
C PRO A 89 -6.03 16.40 -12.42
N LEU A 90 -7.00 16.44 -13.36
CA LEU A 90 -7.98 15.37 -13.52
C LEU A 90 -7.40 14.09 -14.12
N THR A 91 -6.19 14.16 -14.68
CA THR A 91 -5.45 12.98 -15.14
C THR A 91 -4.82 12.18 -13.99
N ALA A 92 -4.88 12.71 -12.76
CA ALA A 92 -4.34 12.04 -11.59
C ALA A 92 -4.93 10.65 -11.42
N SER A 93 -4.07 9.65 -11.32
CA SER A 93 -4.48 8.27 -11.12
C SER A 93 -3.47 7.48 -10.29
N MET A 94 -3.97 6.44 -9.64
CA MET A 94 -3.17 5.45 -8.93
C MET A 94 -3.55 4.06 -9.42
N ASN A 95 -2.55 3.24 -9.76
CA ASN A 95 -2.75 1.83 -10.07
C ASN A 95 -1.86 1.02 -9.13
N THR A 96 -2.47 0.12 -8.36
CA THR A 96 -1.76 -0.78 -7.46
C THR A 96 -2.04 -2.23 -7.86
N VAL A 97 -0.98 -3.03 -7.92
CA VAL A 97 -1.07 -4.48 -8.03
C VAL A 97 -0.36 -5.07 -6.83
N ARG A 98 -1.07 -5.86 -6.05
CA ARG A 98 -0.53 -6.59 -4.90
C ARG A 98 -0.76 -8.08 -5.08
N GLN A 99 0.28 -8.86 -4.85
CA GLN A 99 0.21 -10.32 -4.84
C GLN A 99 0.79 -10.85 -3.53
N SER A 100 0.16 -11.86 -2.99
CA SER A 100 0.65 -12.54 -1.79
C SER A 100 0.27 -14.01 -1.79
N GLY A 101 0.99 -14.80 -1.01
CA GLY A 101 0.71 -16.22 -0.91
C GLY A 101 1.24 -16.83 0.38
N PHE A 102 0.58 -17.93 0.75
CA PHE A 102 0.95 -18.82 1.84
C PHE A 102 0.99 -20.24 1.30
N GLU A 103 2.00 -21.00 1.72
CA GLU A 103 2.20 -22.35 1.22
C GLU A 103 2.76 -23.29 2.31
N ARG A 104 2.25 -24.51 2.33
CA ARG A 104 2.78 -25.67 3.07
C ARG A 104 2.64 -26.91 2.16
N PRO A 105 3.29 -28.03 2.47
CA PRO A 105 3.04 -29.27 1.74
C PRO A 105 1.56 -29.60 1.64
N GLY A 106 1.05 -29.77 0.43
CA GLY A 106 -0.36 -30.06 0.12
C GLY A 106 -1.34 -28.88 0.25
N TRP A 107 -0.86 -27.70 0.59
CA TRP A 107 -1.71 -26.52 0.80
C TRP A 107 -1.06 -25.26 0.25
N LYS A 108 -1.78 -24.52 -0.58
CA LYS A 108 -1.35 -23.22 -1.12
C LYS A 108 -2.53 -22.28 -1.29
N ALA A 109 -2.43 -21.10 -0.71
CA ALA A 109 -3.37 -20.01 -0.91
C ALA A 109 -2.63 -18.80 -1.51
N THR A 110 -3.24 -18.18 -2.52
CA THR A 110 -2.71 -16.96 -3.16
C THR A 110 -3.80 -15.93 -3.33
N SER A 111 -3.43 -14.67 -3.24
CA SER A 111 -4.30 -13.55 -3.56
C SER A 111 -3.63 -12.60 -4.54
N LYS A 112 -4.41 -12.04 -5.45
CA LYS A 112 -4.05 -10.94 -6.33
C LYS A 112 -5.09 -9.84 -6.15
N LEU A 113 -4.63 -8.64 -5.85
CA LEU A 113 -5.44 -7.43 -5.77
C LEU A 113 -4.92 -6.44 -6.81
N GLU A 114 -5.82 -5.97 -7.67
CA GLU A 114 -5.58 -4.88 -8.59
C GLU A 114 -6.53 -3.74 -8.21
N SER A 115 -6.00 -2.56 -7.92
CA SER A 115 -6.79 -1.39 -7.57
C SER A 115 -6.40 -0.20 -8.44
N LYS A 116 -7.39 0.44 -9.02
CA LYS A 116 -7.25 1.67 -9.78
C LYS A 116 -8.09 2.76 -9.12
N MET A 117 -7.48 3.90 -8.88
CA MET A 117 -8.17 5.13 -8.48
C MET A 117 -7.92 6.20 -9.52
N CYS A 118 -8.95 6.88 -9.93
CA CYS A 118 -8.90 8.10 -10.74
C CYS A 118 -9.98 9.06 -10.26
N CYS A 119 -10.09 10.23 -10.87
CA CYS A 119 -11.15 11.18 -10.55
C CYS A 119 -11.74 11.79 -11.83
N ASP A 120 -12.95 12.29 -11.72
CA ASP A 120 -13.53 13.28 -12.60
C ASP A 120 -13.77 14.58 -11.82
N LEU A 121 -14.61 15.47 -12.32
CA LEU A 121 -14.91 16.76 -11.65
C LEU A 121 -15.61 16.55 -10.30
N ASP A 122 -16.46 15.55 -10.21
CA ASP A 122 -17.41 15.37 -9.11
C ASP A 122 -17.00 14.25 -8.15
N ASP A 123 -16.31 13.21 -8.65
CA ASP A 123 -16.05 11.99 -7.88
C ASP A 123 -14.60 11.52 -7.97
N PHE A 124 -14.17 10.83 -6.92
CA PHE A 124 -13.11 9.83 -7.00
C PHE A 124 -13.74 8.49 -7.38
N ILE A 125 -13.11 7.78 -8.32
CA ILE A 125 -13.57 6.50 -8.85
C ILE A 125 -12.55 5.45 -8.49
N VAL A 126 -12.94 4.49 -7.64
CA VAL A 126 -12.08 3.40 -7.19
C VAL A 126 -12.61 2.09 -7.75
N THR A 127 -11.82 1.44 -8.60
CA THR A 127 -12.12 0.09 -9.12
C THR A 127 -11.12 -0.88 -8.52
N THR A 128 -11.64 -1.96 -7.94
CA THR A 128 -10.84 -3.01 -7.31
C THR A 128 -11.22 -4.36 -7.89
N HIS A 129 -10.23 -5.13 -8.31
CA HIS A 129 -10.38 -6.53 -8.69
C HIS A 129 -9.59 -7.40 -7.72
N MET A 130 -10.25 -8.37 -7.09
CA MET A 130 -9.63 -9.31 -6.16
C MET A 130 -9.85 -10.75 -6.65
N ALA A 131 -8.76 -11.48 -6.81
CA ALA A 131 -8.77 -12.91 -7.11
C ALA A 131 -8.05 -13.69 -5.99
N ILE A 132 -8.68 -14.75 -5.50
CA ILE A 132 -8.11 -15.66 -4.49
C ILE A 132 -8.13 -17.08 -5.05
N ALA A 133 -7.00 -17.77 -4.96
CA ALA A 133 -6.91 -19.16 -5.37
C ALA A 133 -6.44 -20.04 -4.21
N TYR A 134 -7.00 -21.24 -4.15
CA TYR A 134 -6.63 -22.31 -3.24
C TYR A 134 -6.21 -23.54 -4.05
N ASN A 135 -4.98 -23.99 -3.84
CA ASN A 135 -4.35 -25.09 -4.60
C ASN A 135 -4.52 -24.94 -6.12
N GLY A 136 -4.35 -23.71 -6.62
CA GLY A 136 -4.48 -23.39 -8.04
C GLY A 136 -5.91 -23.26 -8.56
N LYS A 137 -6.93 -23.55 -7.74
CA LYS A 137 -8.33 -23.34 -8.09
C LYS A 137 -8.76 -21.95 -7.63
N ASN A 138 -9.32 -21.17 -8.54
CA ASN A 138 -9.94 -19.89 -8.18
C ASN A 138 -11.17 -20.14 -7.29
N ILE A 139 -11.19 -19.50 -6.10
CA ILE A 139 -12.27 -19.60 -5.10
C ILE A 139 -12.98 -18.28 -4.88
N HIS A 140 -12.40 -17.18 -5.35
CA HIS A 140 -12.98 -15.85 -5.32
C HIS A 140 -12.44 -15.05 -6.49
N ASP A 141 -13.32 -14.34 -7.18
CA ASP A 141 -12.98 -13.46 -8.29
C ASP A 141 -14.06 -12.39 -8.37
N GLU A 142 -13.73 -11.18 -7.96
CA GLU A 142 -14.70 -10.09 -7.86
C GLU A 142 -14.09 -8.78 -8.32
N THR A 143 -14.89 -8.03 -9.06
CA THR A 143 -14.59 -6.65 -9.41
C THR A 143 -15.65 -5.75 -8.83
N SER A 144 -15.24 -4.71 -8.11
CA SER A 144 -16.12 -3.67 -7.58
C SER A 144 -15.66 -2.30 -8.03
N THR A 145 -16.61 -1.39 -8.18
CA THR A 145 -16.34 0.02 -8.46
C THR A 145 -17.17 0.88 -7.52
N VAL A 146 -16.49 1.80 -6.85
CA VAL A 146 -17.11 2.77 -5.94
C VAL A 146 -16.81 4.18 -6.44
N ARG A 147 -17.82 5.05 -6.41
CA ARG A 147 -17.70 6.49 -6.65
C ARG A 147 -17.84 7.20 -5.31
N ILE A 148 -16.94 8.09 -5.02
CA ILE A 148 -16.85 8.84 -3.75
C ILE A 148 -16.92 10.32 -4.12
N PRO A 149 -17.95 11.06 -3.72
CA PRO A 149 -18.06 12.48 -3.99
C PRO A 149 -16.82 13.24 -3.50
N ARG A 150 -16.36 14.18 -4.31
CA ARG A 150 -15.27 15.09 -3.94
C ARG A 150 -15.87 16.24 -3.13
N ASP A 151 -15.75 16.14 -1.81
CA ASP A 151 -16.12 17.22 -0.91
C ASP A 151 -15.05 18.34 -0.99
N PHE A 152 -15.47 19.60 -0.91
CA PHE A 152 -14.59 20.77 -0.90
C PHE A 152 -13.90 21.12 -2.25
N ASN A 153 -14.62 21.08 -3.32
CA ASN A 153 -14.21 21.66 -4.61
C ASN A 153 -14.43 23.17 -4.66
#